data_0ededd65b14208bc89eb53f0bbd1c25a
#
_entry.id   0ededd65b14208bc89eb53f0bbd1c25a
#
_cell.length_a   1.000
_cell.length_b   1.000
_cell.length_c   1.000
_cell.angle_alpha   90.00
_cell.angle_beta   90.00
_cell.angle_gamma   90.00
#
_symmetry.space_group_name_H-M   'P 1'
#
loop_
_entity.id
_entity.type
_entity.pdbx_description
1 polymer ?
#
loop_
_entity_poly.entity_id
_entity_poly.type
_entity_poly.pdbx_seq_one_letter_code
_entity_poly.pdbx_strand_id
1 'polypeptide(L)'
;TAGNLVKKVKHIMRNVPDWLKIATISVDNRTSFELSNGSSIKAASTSGDAGRSEALSLLVLDEAAHIENLEDLWTGLYPTLSTGGRCIALSTPNGVGNWFHKTCTDAEAGTNNFNLTTLQWAVHPDRDKEWYKKETKNMSKRQIAQELECNFNTSGETVIDPDCMEYLLSTICEPKYRTGFDRNFWIWEEFDPTCNYLLVADVSRGDGADFSTFHIVKLETLEIIGEYQGKPTIDMFANMLNSVGREFGGCMIVVENNNIGYSVLDKLINEYEYPNVYHSIKSTHEYIEQHQAEIRNSAVPGFTTSMKTRPLIVAKLEEFIRNKLITIYSSRTTNEMKTFIWRNGKPQAMKGYNDDLIIALAIACWVRDTALQVNARDLNYQKAFVDAIYTSRTVINTQIKGQEGYKKNEIFDKMTEAEKLYEQYKWIIK
;
A
#
# COMPACT_ATOMS: atom_id res chain seq x y z
N THR A 1 14.71 -11.67 -27.61
CA THR A 1 16.02 -11.05 -27.25
C THR A 1 17.13 -12.08 -27.24
N ALA A 2 17.05 -13.18 -26.50
CA ALA A 2 18.13 -14.18 -26.39
C ALA A 2 18.62 -14.73 -27.76
N GLY A 3 17.72 -15.00 -28.71
CA GLY A 3 18.11 -15.40 -30.07
C GLY A 3 18.91 -14.35 -30.85
N ASN A 4 18.77 -13.06 -30.50
CA ASN A 4 19.58 -12.00 -31.14
C ASN A 4 21.01 -11.98 -30.58
N LEU A 5 21.21 -12.34 -29.29
CA LEU A 5 22.53 -12.51 -28.71
C LEU A 5 23.28 -13.65 -29.41
N VAL A 6 22.65 -14.79 -29.61
CA VAL A 6 23.23 -15.91 -30.38
C VAL A 6 23.64 -15.49 -31.81
N LYS A 7 22.77 -14.69 -32.48
CA LYS A 7 23.12 -14.14 -33.82
C LYS A 7 24.38 -13.25 -33.79
N LYS A 8 24.50 -12.38 -32.76
CA LYS A 8 25.68 -11.54 -32.59
C LYS A 8 26.96 -12.37 -32.35
N VAL A 9 26.86 -13.40 -31.49
CA VAL A 9 27.99 -14.30 -31.26
C VAL A 9 28.37 -15.04 -32.53
N LYS A 10 27.43 -15.57 -33.29
CA LYS A 10 27.70 -16.19 -34.61
C LYS A 10 28.36 -15.22 -35.59
N HIS A 11 27.90 -13.97 -35.63
CA HIS A 11 28.52 -12.94 -36.46
C HIS A 11 29.98 -12.70 -36.07
N ILE A 12 30.27 -12.57 -34.80
CA ILE A 12 31.63 -12.45 -34.28
C ILE A 12 32.46 -13.67 -34.71
N MET A 13 31.98 -14.89 -34.45
CA MET A 13 32.71 -16.13 -34.77
C MET A 13 33.01 -16.26 -36.26
N ARG A 14 32.12 -15.81 -37.15
CA ARG A 14 32.34 -15.83 -38.61
C ARG A 14 33.39 -14.82 -39.05
N ASN A 15 33.52 -13.70 -38.35
CA ASN A 15 34.43 -12.60 -38.71
C ASN A 15 35.74 -12.62 -37.92
N VAL A 16 35.94 -13.55 -36.98
CA VAL A 16 37.23 -13.74 -36.29
C VAL A 16 38.24 -14.22 -37.31
N PRO A 17 39.47 -13.65 -37.35
CA PRO A 17 40.58 -14.12 -38.22
C PRO A 17 40.88 -15.60 -37.99
N ASP A 18 41.27 -16.32 -39.06
CA ASP A 18 41.45 -17.78 -38.97
C ASP A 18 42.51 -18.19 -37.94
N TRP A 19 43.56 -17.38 -37.75
CA TRP A 19 44.59 -17.63 -36.74
C TRP A 19 44.11 -17.56 -35.30
N LEU A 20 42.94 -16.92 -35.05
CA LEU A 20 42.31 -16.81 -33.75
C LEU A 20 41.13 -17.79 -33.56
N LYS A 21 40.71 -18.49 -34.59
CA LYS A 21 39.66 -19.50 -34.56
C LYS A 21 40.16 -20.78 -33.90
N ILE A 22 39.73 -21.01 -32.64
CA ILE A 22 40.06 -22.22 -31.89
C ILE A 22 39.24 -23.43 -32.37
N ALA A 23 38.00 -23.19 -32.88
CA ALA A 23 37.10 -24.21 -33.31
C ALA A 23 36.18 -23.67 -34.42
N THR A 24 35.63 -24.56 -35.25
CA THR A 24 34.64 -24.25 -36.29
C THR A 24 33.23 -24.53 -35.79
N ILE A 25 32.24 -23.89 -36.39
CA ILE A 25 30.85 -24.17 -36.11
C ILE A 25 30.46 -25.51 -36.72
N SER A 26 30.07 -26.50 -35.89
CA SER A 26 29.63 -27.84 -36.34
C SER A 26 28.12 -27.96 -36.47
N VAL A 27 27.36 -27.28 -35.60
CA VAL A 27 25.89 -27.22 -35.68
C VAL A 27 25.46 -25.76 -35.63
N ASP A 28 24.60 -25.33 -36.54
CA ASP A 28 24.13 -23.95 -36.65
C ASP A 28 22.60 -23.89 -36.69
N ASN A 29 21.97 -23.72 -35.52
CA ASN A 29 20.53 -23.57 -35.34
C ASN A 29 20.15 -22.11 -35.04
N ARG A 30 18.89 -21.72 -35.21
CA ARG A 30 18.41 -20.34 -35.01
C ARG A 30 18.72 -19.81 -33.59
N THR A 31 18.57 -20.63 -32.56
CA THR A 31 18.71 -20.29 -31.13
C THR A 31 19.89 -20.99 -30.45
N SER A 32 20.64 -21.82 -31.16
CA SER A 32 21.80 -22.51 -30.64
C SER A 32 22.88 -22.71 -31.70
N PHE A 33 24.09 -22.96 -31.28
CA PHE A 33 25.14 -23.51 -32.14
C PHE A 33 26.14 -24.30 -31.31
N GLU A 34 26.81 -25.23 -31.97
CA GLU A 34 27.87 -26.05 -31.37
C GLU A 34 29.14 -25.88 -32.15
N LEU A 35 30.28 -25.97 -31.45
CA LEU A 35 31.60 -25.88 -32.02
C LEU A 35 32.23 -27.29 -32.11
N SER A 36 33.18 -27.46 -33.02
CA SER A 36 33.88 -28.72 -33.24
C SER A 36 34.64 -29.26 -32.03
N ASN A 37 34.92 -28.42 -31.03
CA ASN A 37 35.51 -28.81 -29.76
C ASN A 37 34.49 -29.21 -28.67
N GLY A 38 33.22 -29.36 -29.02
CA GLY A 38 32.12 -29.71 -28.09
C GLY A 38 31.53 -28.54 -27.29
N SER A 39 32.06 -27.32 -27.44
CA SER A 39 31.44 -26.16 -26.80
C SER A 39 30.10 -25.80 -27.46
N SER A 40 29.09 -25.47 -26.68
CA SER A 40 27.78 -25.09 -27.20
C SER A 40 27.25 -23.82 -26.55
N ILE A 41 26.43 -23.04 -27.30
CA ILE A 41 25.69 -21.90 -26.80
C ILE A 41 24.23 -22.08 -27.19
N LYS A 42 23.36 -21.96 -26.20
CA LYS A 42 21.89 -22.02 -26.35
C LYS A 42 21.25 -20.75 -25.84
N ALA A 43 20.27 -20.25 -26.57
CA ALA A 43 19.33 -19.23 -26.11
C ALA A 43 17.99 -19.90 -25.83
N ALA A 44 17.50 -19.74 -24.61
CA ALA A 44 16.20 -20.25 -24.19
C ALA A 44 15.27 -19.10 -23.79
N SER A 45 13.98 -19.29 -23.94
CA SER A 45 12.98 -18.42 -23.30
C SER A 45 12.92 -18.74 -21.82
N THR A 46 12.44 -17.80 -21.02
CA THR A 46 12.27 -17.92 -19.56
C THR A 46 11.09 -18.84 -19.17
N SER A 47 10.92 -19.98 -19.82
CA SER A 47 9.96 -21.00 -19.43
C SER A 47 10.53 -21.87 -18.29
N GLY A 48 9.67 -22.33 -17.38
CA GLY A 48 10.08 -23.01 -16.12
C GLY A 48 10.99 -24.23 -16.23
N ASP A 49 11.16 -24.79 -17.45
CA ASP A 49 12.03 -25.96 -17.71
C ASP A 49 13.32 -25.58 -18.48
N ALA A 50 13.55 -24.30 -18.74
CA ALA A 50 14.72 -23.86 -19.49
C ALA A 50 16.03 -24.13 -18.73
N GLY A 51 16.91 -24.93 -19.29
CA GLY A 51 18.26 -25.15 -18.80
C GLY A 51 18.45 -26.14 -17.63
N ARG A 52 17.40 -26.80 -17.13
CA ARG A 52 17.45 -27.69 -15.96
C ARG A 52 18.24 -29.00 -16.19
N SER A 53 18.48 -29.40 -17.41
CA SER A 53 19.05 -30.73 -17.74
C SER A 53 20.52 -30.72 -18.11
N GLU A 54 21.22 -29.60 -18.09
CA GLU A 54 22.60 -29.46 -18.57
C GLU A 54 23.49 -28.80 -17.52
N ALA A 55 24.71 -29.28 -17.38
CA ALA A 55 25.76 -28.60 -16.59
C ALA A 55 26.21 -27.35 -17.36
N LEU A 56 26.04 -26.18 -16.77
CA LEU A 56 26.37 -24.91 -17.42
C LEU A 56 27.72 -24.38 -16.95
N SER A 57 28.61 -24.05 -17.87
CA SER A 57 29.85 -23.32 -17.56
C SER A 57 29.59 -21.83 -17.36
N LEU A 58 28.59 -21.26 -18.07
CA LEU A 58 28.19 -19.88 -17.97
C LEU A 58 26.68 -19.75 -18.23
N LEU A 59 25.98 -19.12 -17.30
CA LEU A 59 24.59 -18.69 -17.43
C LEU A 59 24.58 -17.17 -17.58
N VAL A 60 23.87 -16.66 -18.58
CA VAL A 60 23.63 -15.21 -18.76
C VAL A 60 22.14 -14.96 -18.65
N LEU A 61 21.76 -14.15 -17.67
CA LEU A 61 20.38 -13.66 -17.45
C LEU A 61 20.34 -12.21 -17.96
N ASP A 62 19.78 -12.02 -19.15
CA ASP A 62 19.60 -10.71 -19.77
C ASP A 62 18.25 -10.13 -19.34
N GLU A 63 18.20 -8.86 -19.00
CA GLU A 63 17.03 -8.15 -18.45
C GLU A 63 16.45 -8.84 -17.19
N ALA A 64 17.33 -9.24 -16.26
CA ALA A 64 16.97 -10.07 -15.12
C ALA A 64 15.88 -9.44 -14.21
N ALA A 65 15.83 -8.10 -14.08
CA ALA A 65 14.79 -7.42 -13.30
C ALA A 65 13.39 -7.50 -13.94
N HIS A 66 13.32 -7.80 -15.25
CA HIS A 66 12.09 -7.88 -16.03
C HIS A 66 11.60 -9.32 -16.27
N ILE A 67 12.34 -10.32 -15.77
CA ILE A 67 11.93 -11.72 -15.87
C ILE A 67 10.89 -12.02 -14.77
N GLU A 68 9.69 -12.37 -15.18
CA GLU A 68 8.65 -12.82 -14.25
C GLU A 68 9.06 -14.12 -13.56
N ASN A 69 8.83 -14.21 -12.24
CA ASN A 69 9.10 -15.39 -11.42
C ASN A 69 10.55 -15.91 -11.50
N LEU A 70 11.53 -15.00 -11.68
CA LEU A 70 12.95 -15.38 -11.77
C LEU A 70 13.43 -16.12 -10.51
N GLU A 71 12.84 -15.89 -9.35
CA GLU A 71 13.17 -16.59 -8.09
C GLU A 71 12.88 -18.10 -8.19
N ASP A 72 11.73 -18.48 -8.77
CA ASP A 72 11.38 -19.88 -9.01
C ASP A 72 12.27 -20.51 -10.11
N LEU A 73 12.57 -19.73 -11.17
CA LEU A 73 13.47 -20.14 -12.23
C LEU A 73 14.90 -20.35 -11.72
N TRP A 74 15.39 -19.42 -10.88
CA TRP A 74 16.73 -19.49 -10.26
C TRP A 74 16.90 -20.73 -9.40
N THR A 75 15.89 -21.11 -8.62
CA THR A 75 15.88 -22.34 -7.83
C THR A 75 16.13 -23.58 -8.70
N GLY A 76 15.60 -23.60 -9.92
CA GLY A 76 15.84 -24.69 -10.88
C GLY A 76 17.17 -24.60 -11.67
N LEU A 77 17.69 -23.38 -11.86
CA LEU A 77 18.94 -23.15 -12.62
C LEU A 77 20.20 -23.24 -11.76
N TYR A 78 20.12 -22.83 -10.49
CA TYR A 78 21.29 -22.81 -9.61
C TYR A 78 22.01 -24.14 -9.50
N PRO A 79 21.35 -25.31 -9.39
CA PRO A 79 22.02 -26.62 -9.37
C PRO A 79 22.83 -26.90 -10.63
N THR A 80 22.49 -26.35 -11.79
CA THR A 80 23.21 -26.56 -13.05
C THR A 80 24.58 -25.89 -13.06
N LEU A 81 24.83 -24.94 -12.16
CA LEU A 81 26.08 -24.23 -11.97
C LEU A 81 27.01 -24.91 -10.92
N SER A 82 26.50 -25.93 -10.21
CA SER A 82 27.23 -26.58 -9.08
C SER A 82 28.57 -27.22 -9.45
N THR A 83 28.78 -27.47 -10.74
CA THR A 83 30.06 -28.02 -11.27
C THR A 83 31.14 -26.95 -11.54
N GLY A 84 31.01 -25.76 -10.97
CA GLY A 84 31.93 -24.63 -11.14
C GLY A 84 31.50 -23.63 -12.21
N GLY A 85 30.24 -23.66 -12.63
CA GLY A 85 29.66 -22.69 -13.56
C GLY A 85 29.54 -21.30 -12.94
N ARG A 86 29.48 -20.28 -13.80
CA ARG A 86 29.33 -18.87 -13.43
C ARG A 86 28.00 -18.32 -13.90
N CYS A 87 27.49 -17.27 -13.21
CA CYS A 87 26.32 -16.53 -13.63
C CYS A 87 26.64 -15.05 -13.84
N ILE A 88 26.13 -14.49 -14.92
CA ILE A 88 26.11 -13.05 -15.19
C ILE A 88 24.62 -12.65 -15.27
N ALA A 89 24.16 -11.85 -14.34
CA ALA A 89 22.85 -11.24 -14.39
C ALA A 89 23.00 -9.75 -14.71
N LEU A 90 22.33 -9.27 -15.74
CA LEU A 90 22.37 -7.87 -16.14
C LEU A 90 20.97 -7.36 -16.40
N SER A 91 20.71 -6.12 -16.02
CA SER A 91 19.43 -5.45 -16.25
C SER A 91 19.52 -3.96 -15.91
N THR A 92 18.60 -3.16 -16.43
CA THR A 92 18.19 -1.92 -15.78
C THR A 92 17.29 -2.25 -14.57
N PRO A 93 17.22 -1.38 -13.53
CA PRO A 93 16.32 -1.57 -12.41
C PRO A 93 14.86 -1.63 -12.84
N ASN A 94 14.05 -2.43 -12.15
CA ASN A 94 12.61 -2.48 -12.34
C ASN A 94 11.90 -2.56 -10.98
N GLY A 95 12.03 -1.50 -10.19
CA GLY A 95 11.51 -1.44 -8.83
C GLY A 95 12.29 -2.28 -7.83
N VAL A 96 11.85 -2.20 -6.58
CA VAL A 96 12.42 -2.96 -5.46
C VAL A 96 11.72 -4.31 -5.30
N GLY A 97 12.36 -5.26 -4.61
CA GLY A 97 11.74 -6.53 -4.18
C GLY A 97 11.80 -7.69 -5.17
N ASN A 98 12.12 -7.48 -6.46
CA ASN A 98 12.36 -8.58 -7.40
C ASN A 98 13.69 -9.30 -7.11
N TRP A 99 13.88 -10.48 -7.70
CA TRP A 99 15.09 -11.28 -7.50
C TRP A 99 16.38 -10.50 -7.82
N PHE A 100 16.38 -9.69 -8.88
CA PHE A 100 17.55 -8.91 -9.28
C PHE A 100 17.90 -7.84 -8.24
N HIS A 101 16.90 -7.10 -7.74
CA HIS A 101 17.09 -6.13 -6.67
C HIS A 101 17.64 -6.78 -5.39
N LYS A 102 17.04 -7.90 -4.92
CA LYS A 102 17.52 -8.65 -3.75
C LYS A 102 18.98 -9.09 -3.94
N THR A 103 19.27 -9.68 -5.11
CA THR A 103 20.64 -10.14 -5.44
C THR A 103 21.64 -9.00 -5.44
N CYS A 104 21.29 -7.82 -5.97
CA CYS A 104 22.15 -6.64 -5.93
C CYS A 104 22.38 -6.13 -4.50
N THR A 105 21.30 -6.03 -3.69
CA THR A 105 21.38 -5.59 -2.29
C THR A 105 22.22 -6.55 -1.45
N ASP A 106 22.04 -7.84 -1.64
CA ASP A 106 22.83 -8.87 -0.93
C ASP A 106 24.30 -8.87 -1.37
N ALA A 107 24.57 -8.58 -2.65
CA ALA A 107 25.94 -8.43 -3.15
C ALA A 107 26.63 -7.19 -2.57
N GLU A 108 25.90 -6.08 -2.46
CA GLU A 108 26.40 -4.84 -1.84
C GLU A 108 26.69 -5.05 -0.34
N ALA A 109 25.84 -5.81 0.35
CA ALA A 109 26.02 -6.20 1.75
C ALA A 109 27.07 -7.30 1.96
N GLY A 110 27.55 -7.94 0.89
CA GLY A 110 28.51 -9.06 0.97
C GLY A 110 27.90 -10.36 1.51
N THR A 111 26.59 -10.53 1.44
CA THR A 111 25.85 -11.69 1.96
C THR A 111 25.64 -12.80 0.92
N ASN A 112 25.94 -12.52 -0.35
CA ASN A 112 25.95 -13.52 -1.43
C ASN A 112 27.29 -13.55 -2.16
N ASN A 113 27.45 -14.46 -3.15
CA ASN A 113 28.67 -14.63 -3.92
C ASN A 113 28.69 -13.83 -5.25
N PHE A 114 27.77 -12.90 -5.45
CA PHE A 114 27.78 -12.03 -6.62
C PHE A 114 28.64 -10.79 -6.37
N ASN A 115 29.29 -10.32 -7.43
CA ASN A 115 29.95 -9.02 -7.45
C ASN A 115 29.06 -8.00 -8.16
N LEU A 116 28.65 -6.93 -7.45
CA LEU A 116 27.85 -5.87 -8.03
C LEU A 116 28.71 -4.91 -8.84
N THR A 117 28.29 -4.62 -10.06
CA THR A 117 28.86 -3.57 -10.90
C THR A 117 27.71 -2.67 -11.37
N THR A 118 27.74 -1.39 -10.95
CA THR A 118 26.75 -0.40 -11.34
C THR A 118 27.31 0.55 -12.38
N LEU A 119 26.67 0.60 -13.56
CA LEU A 119 27.09 1.41 -14.70
C LEU A 119 26.04 2.47 -15.02
N GLN A 120 26.09 3.58 -14.30
CA GLN A 120 25.24 4.73 -14.58
C GLN A 120 25.65 5.44 -15.88
N TRP A 121 24.77 6.25 -16.44
CA TRP A 121 25.01 6.98 -17.69
C TRP A 121 26.34 7.75 -17.72
N ALA A 122 26.74 8.33 -16.59
CA ALA A 122 27.97 9.15 -16.47
C ALA A 122 29.27 8.35 -16.58
N VAL A 123 29.23 7.01 -16.50
CA VAL A 123 30.40 6.15 -16.68
C VAL A 123 30.82 6.07 -18.16
N HIS A 124 29.91 6.33 -19.08
CA HIS A 124 30.20 6.30 -20.50
C HIS A 124 30.98 7.55 -20.93
N PRO A 125 32.17 7.42 -21.59
CA PRO A 125 33.03 8.55 -21.88
C PRO A 125 32.45 9.61 -22.81
N ASP A 126 31.52 9.22 -23.67
CA ASP A 126 30.85 10.13 -24.64
C ASP A 126 29.56 10.73 -24.12
N ARG A 127 29.21 10.51 -22.83
CA ARG A 127 27.96 11.01 -22.22
C ARG A 127 28.29 12.08 -21.19
N ASP A 128 28.08 13.34 -21.58
CA ASP A 128 28.23 14.51 -20.71
C ASP A 128 26.88 15.03 -20.17
N LYS A 129 26.93 16.12 -19.42
CA LYS A 129 25.72 16.76 -18.87
C LYS A 129 24.80 17.33 -19.97
N GLU A 130 25.34 17.70 -21.13
CA GLU A 130 24.53 18.21 -22.25
C GLU A 130 23.80 17.07 -22.92
N TRP A 131 24.49 15.93 -23.14
CA TRP A 131 23.86 14.69 -23.57
C TRP A 131 22.71 14.30 -22.63
N TYR A 132 22.96 14.29 -21.31
CA TYR A 132 21.94 13.94 -20.30
C TYR A 132 20.71 14.84 -20.38
N LYS A 133 20.91 16.17 -20.42
CA LYS A 133 19.79 17.15 -20.56
C LYS A 133 19.00 16.94 -21.84
N LYS A 134 19.65 16.60 -22.95
CA LYS A 134 19.01 16.35 -24.23
C LYS A 134 18.21 15.05 -24.20
N GLU A 135 18.80 13.98 -23.70
CA GLU A 135 18.20 12.64 -23.64
C GLU A 135 16.99 12.62 -22.70
N THR A 136 17.11 13.21 -21.51
CA THR A 136 16.07 13.23 -20.49
C THR A 136 14.88 14.15 -20.79
N LYS A 137 14.98 15.01 -21.80
CA LYS A 137 13.95 16.01 -22.12
C LYS A 137 12.56 15.42 -22.35
N ASN A 138 12.50 14.22 -22.93
CA ASN A 138 11.24 13.51 -23.26
C ASN A 138 11.03 12.25 -22.40
N MET A 139 11.82 12.06 -21.36
CA MET A 139 11.71 10.90 -20.45
C MET A 139 10.98 11.30 -19.18
N SER A 140 10.16 10.39 -18.66
CA SER A 140 9.61 10.54 -17.31
C SER A 140 10.70 10.32 -16.25
N LYS A 141 10.50 10.83 -15.03
CA LYS A 141 11.42 10.62 -13.90
C LYS A 141 11.70 9.13 -13.68
N ARG A 142 10.68 8.28 -13.79
CA ARG A 142 10.80 6.83 -13.71
C ARG A 142 11.74 6.26 -14.78
N GLN A 143 11.57 6.67 -16.04
CA GLN A 143 12.45 6.21 -17.13
C GLN A 143 13.88 6.66 -16.94
N ILE A 144 14.09 7.90 -16.46
CA ILE A 144 15.43 8.42 -16.14
C ILE A 144 16.08 7.57 -15.05
N ALA A 145 15.37 7.33 -13.94
CA ALA A 145 15.84 6.52 -12.84
C ALA A 145 16.17 5.07 -13.25
N GLN A 146 15.34 4.48 -14.08
CA GLN A 146 15.48 3.12 -14.59
C GLN A 146 16.63 2.98 -15.59
N GLU A 147 16.63 3.79 -16.65
CA GLU A 147 17.51 3.60 -17.80
C GLU A 147 18.87 4.30 -17.66
N LEU A 148 18.96 5.34 -16.86
CA LEU A 148 20.17 6.17 -16.76
C LEU A 148 20.83 6.16 -15.40
N GLU A 149 20.03 6.21 -14.31
CA GLU A 149 20.54 6.40 -12.96
C GLU A 149 20.72 5.12 -12.16
N CYS A 150 20.26 3.97 -12.68
CA CYS A 150 20.28 2.68 -11.99
C CYS A 150 19.60 2.72 -10.61
N ASN A 151 18.49 3.46 -10.48
CA ASN A 151 17.80 3.67 -9.23
C ASN A 151 16.60 2.72 -9.11
N PHE A 152 16.68 1.77 -8.19
CA PHE A 152 15.59 0.80 -7.94
C PHE A 152 14.36 1.44 -7.33
N ASN A 153 14.50 2.40 -6.42
CA ASN A 153 13.38 2.98 -5.68
C ASN A 153 12.40 3.74 -6.59
N THR A 154 12.90 4.38 -7.63
CA THR A 154 12.12 5.24 -8.52
C THR A 154 11.68 4.52 -9.80
N SER A 155 12.24 3.35 -10.11
CA SER A 155 12.00 2.63 -11.37
C SER A 155 10.77 1.73 -11.39
N GLY A 156 10.17 1.42 -10.22
CA GLY A 156 9.05 0.48 -10.08
C GLY A 156 7.67 1.03 -10.47
N GLU A 157 6.71 0.12 -10.72
CA GLU A 157 5.28 0.44 -10.84
C GLU A 157 4.61 0.51 -9.47
N THR A 158 5.20 1.27 -8.54
CA THR A 158 4.65 1.45 -7.20
C THR A 158 3.33 2.20 -7.24
N VAL A 159 2.42 1.87 -6.33
CA VAL A 159 1.15 2.58 -6.18
C VAL A 159 1.41 4.02 -5.71
N ILE A 160 2.41 4.19 -4.86
CA ILE A 160 2.82 5.52 -4.36
C ILE A 160 3.90 6.08 -5.29
N ASP A 161 3.68 7.30 -5.76
CA ASP A 161 4.60 8.01 -6.63
C ASP A 161 5.97 8.23 -5.95
N PRO A 162 7.09 8.16 -6.67
CA PRO A 162 8.43 8.38 -6.11
C PRO A 162 8.61 9.70 -5.37
N ASP A 163 8.03 10.79 -5.86
CA ASP A 163 8.11 12.09 -5.18
C ASP A 163 7.36 12.07 -3.83
N CYS A 164 6.27 11.31 -3.76
CA CYS A 164 5.52 11.06 -2.53
C CYS A 164 6.31 10.17 -1.55
N MET A 165 7.05 9.19 -2.08
CA MET A 165 7.94 8.35 -1.26
C MET A 165 9.06 9.15 -0.60
N GLU A 166 9.64 10.13 -1.28
CA GLU A 166 10.64 11.04 -0.69
C GLU A 166 10.05 11.83 0.49
N TYR A 167 8.82 12.33 0.34
CA TYR A 167 8.10 12.97 1.44
C TYR A 167 7.91 12.02 2.62
N LEU A 168 7.41 10.81 2.40
CA LEU A 168 7.19 9.81 3.45
C LEU A 168 8.48 9.43 4.17
N LEU A 169 9.58 9.28 3.44
CA LEU A 169 10.89 9.01 4.02
C LEU A 169 11.38 10.16 4.94
N SER A 170 11.00 11.40 4.63
CA SER A 170 11.36 12.58 5.44
C SER A 170 10.57 12.67 6.75
N THR A 171 9.41 12.00 6.85
CA THR A 171 8.57 12.00 8.07
C THR A 171 8.91 10.88 9.05
N ILE A 172 9.72 9.90 8.64
CA ILE A 172 10.09 8.76 9.50
C ILE A 172 10.84 9.24 10.73
N CYS A 173 10.38 8.82 11.90
CA CYS A 173 11.09 9.00 13.15
C CYS A 173 10.92 7.79 14.07
N GLU A 174 11.84 7.64 15.04
CA GLU A 174 11.74 6.59 16.04
C GLU A 174 10.52 6.82 16.96
N PRO A 175 9.79 5.74 17.34
CA PRO A 175 8.69 5.85 18.27
C PRO A 175 9.17 6.31 19.65
N LYS A 176 8.36 7.08 20.37
CA LYS A 176 8.64 7.48 21.75
C LYS A 176 8.84 6.25 22.64
N TYR A 177 8.00 5.24 22.46
CA TYR A 177 8.13 3.96 23.17
C TYR A 177 7.49 2.83 22.38
N ARG A 178 7.89 1.61 22.73
CA ARG A 178 7.38 0.37 22.16
C ARG A 178 6.77 -0.45 23.29
N THR A 179 5.52 -0.83 23.13
CA THR A 179 4.73 -1.53 24.14
C THR A 179 4.04 -2.77 23.53
N GLY A 180 3.12 -3.37 24.28
CA GLY A 180 2.45 -4.59 23.89
C GLY A 180 3.24 -5.84 24.27
N PHE A 181 2.62 -6.99 24.11
CA PHE A 181 3.15 -8.29 24.51
C PHE A 181 4.50 -8.61 23.85
N ASP A 182 4.66 -8.25 22.60
CA ASP A 182 5.82 -8.52 21.76
C ASP A 182 6.68 -7.27 21.46
N ARG A 183 6.36 -6.14 22.11
CA ARG A 183 6.93 -4.81 21.84
C ARG A 183 6.76 -4.32 20.40
N ASN A 184 5.79 -4.83 19.70
CA ASN A 184 5.47 -4.48 18.31
C ASN A 184 4.42 -3.37 18.18
N PHE A 185 3.87 -2.90 19.28
CA PHE A 185 3.05 -1.70 19.31
C PHE A 185 3.94 -0.47 19.51
N TRP A 186 4.08 0.32 18.47
CA TRP A 186 4.89 1.53 18.42
C TRP A 186 4.02 2.75 18.60
N ILE A 187 4.42 3.68 19.48
CA ILE A 187 3.66 4.88 19.82
C ILE A 187 4.54 6.10 19.65
N TRP A 188 4.06 7.08 18.91
CA TRP A 188 4.73 8.37 18.64
C TRP A 188 4.15 9.50 19.47
N GLU A 189 2.85 9.47 19.77
CA GLU A 189 2.16 10.46 20.59
C GLU A 189 1.24 9.78 21.61
N GLU A 190 1.15 10.34 22.81
CA GLU A 190 0.25 9.86 23.86
C GLU A 190 -1.18 10.35 23.63
N PHE A 191 -2.14 9.73 24.32
CA PHE A 191 -3.53 10.13 24.28
C PHE A 191 -3.72 11.58 24.78
N ASP A 192 -4.40 12.39 23.97
CA ASP A 192 -4.85 13.73 24.31
C ASP A 192 -6.39 13.74 24.37
N PRO A 193 -7.01 14.01 25.55
CA PRO A 193 -8.47 14.00 25.68
C PRO A 193 -9.18 15.09 24.86
N THR A 194 -8.45 16.04 24.30
CA THR A 194 -9.01 17.10 23.44
C THR A 194 -9.12 16.71 21.97
N CYS A 195 -8.53 15.57 21.58
CA CYS A 195 -8.49 15.07 20.23
C CYS A 195 -9.38 13.84 20.03
N ASN A 196 -9.79 13.60 18.78
CA ASN A 196 -10.54 12.41 18.39
C ASN A 196 -9.62 11.43 17.64
N TYR A 197 -9.87 10.14 17.88
CA TYR A 197 -9.04 9.08 17.33
C TYR A 197 -9.86 8.05 16.58
N LEU A 198 -9.22 7.40 15.63
CA LEU A 198 -9.74 6.28 14.89
C LEU A 198 -8.74 5.12 14.98
N LEU A 199 -9.18 3.95 15.43
CA LEU A 199 -8.38 2.74 15.46
C LEU A 199 -8.82 1.84 14.32
N VAL A 200 -7.93 1.54 13.38
CA VAL A 200 -8.24 0.73 12.20
C VAL A 200 -7.34 -0.48 12.14
N ALA A 201 -7.92 -1.66 11.97
CA ALA A 201 -7.23 -2.94 12.03
C ALA A 201 -7.48 -3.81 10.80
N ASP A 202 -6.43 -4.47 10.34
CA ASP A 202 -6.45 -5.60 9.43
C ASP A 202 -6.03 -6.87 10.18
N VAL A 203 -6.74 -7.98 9.95
CA VAL A 203 -6.65 -9.19 10.78
C VAL A 203 -6.17 -10.39 9.99
N SER A 204 -5.05 -10.97 10.39
CA SER A 204 -4.55 -12.24 9.88
C SER A 204 -4.80 -13.41 10.85
N ARG A 205 -4.58 -14.64 10.37
CA ARG A 205 -4.69 -15.86 11.20
C ARG A 205 -3.61 -15.98 12.28
N GLY A 206 -2.49 -15.30 12.10
CA GLY A 206 -1.33 -15.45 12.97
C GLY A 206 -0.46 -16.67 12.71
N ASP A 207 -0.90 -17.63 11.88
CA ASP A 207 -0.19 -18.87 11.53
C ASP A 207 0.46 -18.83 10.12
N GLY A 208 0.17 -17.80 9.33
CA GLY A 208 0.64 -17.61 7.96
C GLY A 208 1.79 -16.61 7.84
N ALA A 209 1.99 -16.12 6.61
CA ALA A 209 2.95 -15.06 6.29
C ALA A 209 2.45 -13.68 6.72
N ASP A 210 1.12 -13.45 6.69
CA ASP A 210 0.47 -12.18 6.92
C ASP A 210 0.47 -11.79 8.40
N PHE A 211 0.41 -10.49 8.68
CA PHE A 211 0.39 -9.92 10.02
C PHE A 211 -1.00 -9.40 10.37
N SER A 212 -1.35 -9.45 11.66
CA SER A 212 -2.41 -8.62 12.21
C SER A 212 -1.83 -7.24 12.51
N THR A 213 -2.49 -6.20 12.00
CA THR A 213 -2.02 -4.82 12.09
C THR A 213 -3.11 -3.89 12.56
N PHE A 214 -2.73 -2.81 13.23
CA PHE A 214 -3.63 -1.69 13.42
C PHE A 214 -2.88 -0.36 13.44
N HIS A 215 -3.61 0.70 13.10
CA HIS A 215 -3.17 2.08 13.20
C HIS A 215 -4.08 2.87 14.14
N ILE A 216 -3.49 3.80 14.89
CA ILE A 216 -4.21 4.85 15.61
C ILE A 216 -4.00 6.15 14.87
N VAL A 217 -5.09 6.71 14.37
CA VAL A 217 -5.10 7.93 13.58
C VAL A 217 -5.71 9.04 14.39
N LYS A 218 -4.99 10.14 14.56
CA LYS A 218 -5.49 11.39 15.13
C LYS A 218 -6.28 12.12 14.06
N LEU A 219 -7.58 12.32 14.26
CA LEU A 219 -8.48 12.77 13.18
C LEU A 219 -8.31 14.24 12.80
N GLU A 220 -7.85 15.07 13.73
CA GLU A 220 -7.67 16.51 13.52
C GLU A 220 -6.51 16.81 12.57
N THR A 221 -5.40 16.07 12.70
CA THR A 221 -4.16 16.32 11.94
C THR A 221 -3.85 15.23 10.92
N LEU A 222 -4.57 14.08 10.97
CA LEU A 222 -4.29 12.89 10.17
C LEU A 222 -2.87 12.33 10.38
N GLU A 223 -2.39 12.41 11.61
CA GLU A 223 -1.14 11.80 12.02
C GLU A 223 -1.38 10.36 12.49
N ILE A 224 -0.51 9.46 12.07
CA ILE A 224 -0.51 8.08 12.55
C ILE A 224 0.34 8.03 13.82
N ILE A 225 -0.32 8.13 14.97
CA ILE A 225 0.35 8.26 16.26
C ILE A 225 0.66 6.93 16.92
N GLY A 226 0.06 5.83 16.46
CA GLY A 226 0.30 4.48 16.94
C GLY A 226 0.18 3.45 15.84
N GLU A 227 1.01 2.41 15.87
CA GLU A 227 1.05 1.34 14.90
C GLU A 227 1.43 0.01 15.55
N TYR A 228 0.68 -1.03 15.27
CA TYR A 228 0.98 -2.41 15.64
C TYR A 228 1.14 -3.28 14.40
N GLN A 229 2.11 -4.20 14.44
CA GLN A 229 2.28 -5.26 13.45
C GLN A 229 2.81 -6.50 14.15
N GLY A 230 2.04 -7.59 14.16
CA GLY A 230 2.44 -8.80 14.86
C GLY A 230 1.59 -10.01 14.43
N LYS A 231 1.83 -11.15 15.11
CA LYS A 231 1.10 -12.40 14.89
C LYS A 231 0.44 -12.91 16.18
N PRO A 232 -0.44 -12.12 16.80
CA PRO A 232 -1.17 -12.52 17.99
C PRO A 232 -2.25 -13.56 17.63
N THR A 233 -2.73 -14.31 18.62
CA THR A 233 -3.98 -15.05 18.47
C THR A 233 -5.16 -14.09 18.34
N ILE A 234 -6.27 -14.57 17.79
CA ILE A 234 -7.50 -13.77 17.61
C ILE A 234 -7.96 -13.16 18.94
N ASP A 235 -7.93 -13.95 20.02
CA ASP A 235 -8.34 -13.50 21.35
C ASP A 235 -7.43 -12.41 21.90
N MET A 236 -6.12 -12.57 21.74
CA MET A 236 -5.14 -11.56 22.15
C MET A 236 -5.31 -10.27 21.34
N PHE A 237 -5.56 -10.40 20.05
CA PHE A 237 -5.74 -9.24 19.18
C PHE A 237 -7.02 -8.47 19.50
N ALA A 238 -8.16 -9.17 19.69
CA ALA A 238 -9.42 -8.57 20.12
C ALA A 238 -9.29 -7.84 21.46
N ASN A 239 -8.62 -8.48 22.44
CA ASN A 239 -8.33 -7.85 23.74
C ASN A 239 -7.46 -6.60 23.59
N MET A 240 -6.43 -6.66 22.73
CA MET A 240 -5.56 -5.52 22.45
C MET A 240 -6.33 -4.36 21.86
N LEU A 241 -7.17 -4.60 20.85
CA LEU A 241 -8.04 -3.57 20.23
C LEU A 241 -8.99 -2.96 21.25
N ASN A 242 -9.63 -3.79 22.10
CA ASN A 242 -10.52 -3.31 23.16
C ASN A 242 -9.77 -2.42 24.17
N SER A 243 -8.59 -2.86 24.63
CA SER A 243 -7.80 -2.12 25.62
C SER A 243 -7.31 -0.79 25.06
N VAL A 244 -6.70 -0.81 23.88
CA VAL A 244 -6.20 0.38 23.19
C VAL A 244 -7.34 1.34 22.83
N GLY A 245 -8.46 0.82 22.32
CA GLY A 245 -9.60 1.66 22.01
C GLY A 245 -10.16 2.40 23.23
N ARG A 246 -10.20 1.75 24.39
CA ARG A 246 -10.61 2.38 25.67
C ARG A 246 -9.57 3.39 26.18
N GLU A 247 -8.28 3.08 26.05
CA GLU A 247 -7.18 3.99 26.40
C GLU A 247 -7.22 5.28 25.57
N PHE A 248 -7.61 5.18 24.29
CA PHE A 248 -7.80 6.32 23.39
C PHE A 248 -9.22 6.88 23.43
N GLY A 249 -9.81 6.99 24.62
CA GLY A 249 -11.09 7.67 24.86
C GLY A 249 -12.32 6.95 24.35
N GLY A 250 -12.27 5.63 24.14
CA GLY A 250 -13.37 4.87 23.52
C GLY A 250 -13.53 5.19 22.03
N CYS A 251 -12.44 5.42 21.33
CA CYS A 251 -12.42 5.79 19.92
C CYS A 251 -13.14 4.75 19.05
N MET A 252 -13.55 5.16 17.85
CA MET A 252 -14.15 4.24 16.89
C MET A 252 -13.15 3.18 16.45
N ILE A 253 -13.53 1.89 16.54
CA ILE A 253 -12.76 0.77 16.04
C ILE A 253 -13.34 0.31 14.71
N VAL A 254 -12.49 0.27 13.67
CA VAL A 254 -12.79 -0.28 12.35
C VAL A 254 -11.95 -1.52 12.16
N VAL A 255 -12.56 -2.66 11.97
CA VAL A 255 -11.86 -3.91 11.66
C VAL A 255 -12.25 -4.36 10.26
N GLU A 256 -11.27 -4.78 9.45
CA GLU A 256 -11.57 -5.47 8.20
C GLU A 256 -12.28 -6.78 8.51
N ASN A 257 -13.51 -6.95 8.00
CA ASN A 257 -14.37 -8.07 8.39
C ASN A 257 -14.22 -9.31 7.51
N ASN A 258 -13.24 -9.35 6.62
CA ASN A 258 -12.99 -10.52 5.78
C ASN A 258 -12.49 -11.70 6.65
N ASN A 259 -13.02 -12.91 6.33
CA ASN A 259 -12.60 -14.16 6.97
C ASN A 259 -12.58 -14.09 8.53
N ILE A 260 -11.40 -13.90 9.09
CA ILE A 260 -11.11 -13.96 10.52
C ILE A 260 -11.43 -12.66 11.24
N GLY A 261 -11.42 -11.53 10.54
CA GLY A 261 -11.81 -10.26 11.12
C GLY A 261 -13.20 -10.28 11.75
N TYR A 262 -14.10 -11.12 11.22
CA TYR A 262 -15.42 -11.32 11.81
C TYR A 262 -15.37 -11.90 13.23
N SER A 263 -14.42 -12.80 13.50
CA SER A 263 -14.25 -13.37 14.85
C SER A 263 -13.73 -12.35 15.86
N VAL A 264 -12.89 -11.41 15.41
CA VAL A 264 -12.44 -10.28 16.25
C VAL A 264 -13.59 -9.33 16.54
N LEU A 265 -14.42 -9.02 15.55
CA LEU A 265 -15.61 -8.18 15.69
C LEU A 265 -16.65 -8.78 16.63
N ASP A 266 -16.89 -10.09 16.51
CA ASP A 266 -17.79 -10.82 17.39
C ASP A 266 -17.38 -10.68 18.87
N LYS A 267 -16.08 -10.85 19.15
CA LYS A 267 -15.54 -10.64 20.50
C LYS A 267 -15.65 -9.19 20.96
N LEU A 268 -15.34 -8.22 20.12
CA LEU A 268 -15.45 -6.80 20.47
C LEU A 268 -16.89 -6.44 20.83
N ILE A 269 -17.88 -6.95 20.08
CA ILE A 269 -19.28 -6.58 20.25
C ILE A 269 -19.92 -7.40 21.38
N ASN A 270 -19.77 -8.71 21.38
CA ASN A 270 -20.53 -9.64 22.24
C ASN A 270 -19.80 -10.02 23.55
N GLU A 271 -18.46 -10.04 23.54
CA GLU A 271 -17.68 -10.42 24.74
C GLU A 271 -17.20 -9.17 25.51
N TYR A 272 -16.65 -8.17 24.79
CA TYR A 272 -16.13 -6.95 25.44
C TYR A 272 -17.14 -5.80 25.49
N GLU A 273 -18.29 -5.93 24.81
CA GLU A 273 -19.35 -4.92 24.74
C GLU A 273 -18.78 -3.54 24.37
N TYR A 274 -17.86 -3.51 23.37
CA TYR A 274 -17.22 -2.26 22.98
C TYR A 274 -18.25 -1.36 22.27
N PRO A 275 -18.46 -0.11 22.75
CA PRO A 275 -19.61 0.68 22.34
C PRO A 275 -19.48 1.28 20.92
N ASN A 276 -18.27 1.46 20.42
CA ASN A 276 -17.98 2.27 19.24
C ASN A 276 -17.31 1.48 18.12
N VAL A 277 -18.00 0.46 17.61
CA VAL A 277 -17.55 -0.35 16.47
C VAL A 277 -18.16 0.19 15.18
N TYR A 278 -17.33 0.34 14.13
CA TYR A 278 -17.78 0.76 12.81
C TYR A 278 -18.65 -0.32 12.14
N HIS A 279 -19.70 0.11 11.45
CA HIS A 279 -20.57 -0.75 10.67
C HIS A 279 -20.64 -0.24 9.23
N SER A 280 -20.35 -1.12 8.26
CA SER A 280 -20.55 -0.84 6.85
C SER A 280 -22.00 -1.13 6.42
N ILE A 281 -22.52 -0.32 5.50
CA ILE A 281 -23.85 -0.52 4.94
C ILE A 281 -23.73 -1.39 3.69
N LYS A 282 -24.42 -2.52 3.64
CA LYS A 282 -24.59 -3.29 2.40
C LYS A 282 -25.52 -2.54 1.47
N SER A 283 -25.02 -1.64 0.63
CA SER A 283 -25.81 -1.10 -0.46
C SER A 283 -25.72 -2.04 -1.65
N THR A 284 -26.85 -2.59 -2.07
CA THR A 284 -26.99 -3.34 -3.31
C THR A 284 -27.13 -2.44 -4.54
N HIS A 285 -27.36 -1.13 -4.38
CA HIS A 285 -27.46 -0.15 -5.46
C HIS A 285 -27.03 1.26 -5.04
N GLU A 286 -26.52 2.01 -5.99
CA GLU A 286 -25.84 3.31 -5.90
C GLU A 286 -26.71 4.52 -5.54
N TYR A 287 -27.92 4.36 -5.01
CA TYR A 287 -28.75 5.48 -4.62
C TYR A 287 -29.23 5.36 -3.18
N ILE A 288 -28.73 6.28 -2.37
CA ILE A 288 -29.12 6.50 -0.97
C ILE A 288 -30.43 7.31 -0.97
N GLU A 289 -31.53 6.61 -1.06
CA GLU A 289 -32.84 7.12 -0.63
C GLU A 289 -33.63 5.96 -0.02
N GLN A 290 -33.28 5.57 1.21
CA GLN A 290 -34.13 4.69 2.01
C GLN A 290 -34.03 5.02 3.49
N HIS A 291 -35.20 4.96 4.16
CA HIS A 291 -35.46 5.35 5.53
C HIS A 291 -34.51 4.76 6.56
N GLN A 292 -34.08 5.54 7.56
CA GLN A 292 -33.14 5.19 8.62
C GLN A 292 -33.42 3.86 9.36
N ALA A 293 -34.65 3.36 9.33
CA ALA A 293 -35.05 2.08 9.96
C ALA A 293 -34.57 0.85 9.14
N GLU A 294 -34.49 0.93 7.80
CA GLU A 294 -34.00 -0.15 6.95
C GLU A 294 -32.47 -0.22 6.94
N ILE A 295 -31.79 0.90 7.17
CA ILE A 295 -30.33 1.01 7.25
C ILE A 295 -29.79 0.18 8.44
N ARG A 296 -30.44 0.19 9.59
CA ARG A 296 -30.02 -0.59 10.76
C ARG A 296 -30.08 -2.10 10.56
N ASN A 297 -30.97 -2.60 9.72
CA ASN A 297 -31.13 -4.05 9.44
C ASN A 297 -30.17 -4.57 8.36
N SER A 298 -29.47 -3.67 7.63
CA SER A 298 -28.51 -4.03 6.60
C SER A 298 -27.04 -3.70 6.96
N ALA A 299 -26.82 -3.15 8.15
CA ALA A 299 -25.48 -2.81 8.63
C ALA A 299 -24.68 -4.06 9.03
N VAL A 300 -23.47 -4.18 8.50
CA VAL A 300 -22.55 -5.28 8.80
C VAL A 300 -21.40 -4.71 9.64
N PRO A 301 -21.06 -5.33 10.79
CA PRO A 301 -19.94 -4.88 11.59
C PRO A 301 -18.63 -4.90 10.80
N GLY A 302 -17.80 -3.88 10.99
CA GLY A 302 -16.51 -3.76 10.34
C GLY A 302 -16.58 -3.24 8.89
N PHE A 303 -15.44 -3.23 8.24
CA PHE A 303 -15.25 -2.80 6.85
C PHE A 303 -15.03 -4.00 5.94
N THR A 304 -15.77 -4.09 4.82
CA THR A 304 -15.64 -5.20 3.86
C THR A 304 -14.73 -4.80 2.71
N THR A 305 -13.55 -5.39 2.65
CA THR A 305 -12.64 -5.27 1.51
C THR A 305 -13.02 -6.30 0.43
N SER A 306 -13.17 -5.82 -0.80
CA SER A 306 -13.52 -6.62 -1.97
C SER A 306 -12.65 -6.25 -3.16
N MET A 307 -12.72 -7.01 -4.24
CA MET A 307 -12.03 -6.64 -5.49
C MET A 307 -12.46 -5.28 -6.05
N LYS A 308 -13.66 -4.79 -5.69
CA LYS A 308 -14.15 -3.47 -6.09
C LYS A 308 -13.73 -2.37 -5.13
N THR A 309 -13.78 -2.62 -3.82
CA THR A 309 -13.48 -1.60 -2.80
C THR A 309 -11.98 -1.41 -2.59
N ARG A 310 -11.17 -2.46 -2.72
CA ARG A 310 -9.70 -2.37 -2.54
C ARG A 310 -9.03 -1.31 -3.42
N PRO A 311 -9.25 -1.23 -4.74
CA PRO A 311 -8.69 -0.15 -5.55
C PRO A 311 -9.15 1.24 -5.12
N LEU A 312 -10.39 1.39 -4.64
CA LEU A 312 -10.95 2.68 -4.22
C LEU A 312 -10.30 3.19 -2.93
N ILE A 313 -10.16 2.33 -1.92
CA ILE A 313 -9.51 2.72 -0.66
C ILE A 313 -8.03 3.02 -0.87
N VAL A 314 -7.36 2.28 -1.75
CA VAL A 314 -5.95 2.50 -2.10
C VAL A 314 -5.78 3.81 -2.88
N ALA A 315 -6.67 4.12 -3.83
CA ALA A 315 -6.66 5.40 -4.52
C ALA A 315 -6.88 6.58 -3.55
N LYS A 316 -7.71 6.38 -2.50
CA LYS A 316 -7.93 7.38 -1.46
C LYS A 316 -6.67 7.59 -0.61
N LEU A 317 -5.98 6.54 -0.22
CA LEU A 317 -4.71 6.63 0.48
C LEU A 317 -3.65 7.36 -0.38
N GLU A 318 -3.54 7.01 -1.66
CA GLU A 318 -2.63 7.68 -2.61
C GLU A 318 -2.95 9.17 -2.72
N GLU A 319 -4.22 9.57 -2.82
CA GLU A 319 -4.67 10.97 -2.82
C GLU A 319 -4.20 11.72 -1.56
N PHE A 320 -4.35 11.11 -0.37
CA PHE A 320 -3.94 11.72 0.89
C PHE A 320 -2.42 11.91 0.98
N ILE A 321 -1.66 10.92 0.52
CA ILE A 321 -0.19 10.99 0.50
C ILE A 321 0.28 12.04 -0.52
N ARG A 322 -0.27 12.03 -1.74
CA ARG A 322 0.08 12.97 -2.81
C ARG A 322 -0.18 14.42 -2.40
N ASN A 323 -1.28 14.67 -1.71
CA ASN A 323 -1.63 15.99 -1.21
C ASN A 323 -0.98 16.33 0.14
N LYS A 324 -0.13 15.44 0.69
CA LYS A 324 0.55 15.58 1.99
C LYS A 324 -0.42 15.87 3.14
N LEU A 325 -1.60 15.24 3.09
CA LEU A 325 -2.65 15.38 4.10
C LEU A 325 -2.49 14.41 5.27
N ILE A 326 -1.64 13.40 5.14
CA ILE A 326 -1.40 12.37 6.15
C ILE A 326 0.08 12.35 6.52
N THR A 327 0.37 12.21 7.81
CA THR A 327 1.74 12.06 8.31
C THR A 327 1.95 10.66 8.85
N ILE A 328 2.96 9.96 8.32
CA ILE A 328 3.29 8.57 8.65
C ILE A 328 4.71 8.56 9.23
N TYR A 329 4.83 8.22 10.50
CA TYR A 329 6.11 8.19 11.20
C TYR A 329 6.81 6.82 11.10
N SER A 330 6.06 5.78 10.73
CA SER A 330 6.53 4.40 10.74
C SER A 330 7.42 4.06 9.54
N SER A 331 8.60 3.53 9.83
CA SER A 331 9.45 2.92 8.82
C SER A 331 8.88 1.59 8.26
N ARG A 332 8.07 0.84 9.06
CA ARG A 332 7.45 -0.42 8.61
C ARG A 332 6.42 -0.15 7.52
N THR A 333 5.46 0.74 7.78
CA THR A 333 4.44 1.15 6.79
C THR A 333 5.10 1.71 5.53
N THR A 334 6.12 2.57 5.66
CA THR A 334 6.84 3.12 4.50
C THR A 334 7.58 2.05 3.71
N ASN A 335 8.14 1.02 4.36
CA ASN A 335 8.80 -0.09 3.67
C ASN A 335 7.81 -0.99 2.92
N GLU A 336 6.60 -1.24 3.47
CA GLU A 336 5.54 -1.93 2.71
C GLU A 336 5.15 -1.13 1.46
N MET A 337 5.03 0.21 1.56
CA MET A 337 4.68 1.07 0.43
C MET A 337 5.70 1.02 -0.72
N LYS A 338 6.99 0.79 -0.44
CA LYS A 338 8.03 0.62 -1.50
C LYS A 338 7.78 -0.60 -2.37
N THR A 339 7.17 -1.64 -1.80
CA THR A 339 6.91 -2.94 -2.46
C THR A 339 5.45 -3.12 -2.88
N PHE A 340 4.62 -2.09 -2.68
CA PHE A 340 3.22 -2.09 -3.05
C PHE A 340 3.03 -1.57 -4.47
N ILE A 341 2.60 -2.44 -5.38
CA ILE A 341 2.61 -2.21 -6.83
C ILE A 341 1.25 -2.43 -7.47
N TRP A 342 1.04 -1.78 -8.63
CA TRP A 342 -0.03 -2.14 -9.54
C TRP A 342 0.36 -3.38 -10.36
N ARG A 343 -0.37 -4.48 -10.21
CA ARG A 343 -0.18 -5.68 -11.03
C ARG A 343 -1.51 -6.10 -11.63
N ASN A 344 -1.59 -6.15 -12.96
CA ASN A 344 -2.83 -6.48 -13.69
C ASN A 344 -4.04 -5.62 -13.25
N GLY A 345 -3.82 -4.33 -13.02
CA GLY A 345 -4.86 -3.39 -12.57
C GLY A 345 -5.31 -3.56 -11.12
N LYS A 346 -4.59 -4.35 -10.30
CA LYS A 346 -4.86 -4.55 -8.87
C LYS A 346 -3.69 -4.06 -8.03
N PRO A 347 -3.95 -3.26 -6.98
CA PRO A 347 -2.92 -2.88 -6.02
C PRO A 347 -2.66 -4.05 -5.07
N GLN A 348 -1.40 -4.46 -4.96
CA GLN A 348 -0.99 -5.59 -4.11
C GLN A 348 0.49 -5.50 -3.76
N ALA A 349 0.89 -6.15 -2.67
CA ALA A 349 2.30 -6.34 -2.36
C ALA A 349 2.99 -7.21 -3.42
N MET A 350 4.28 -6.99 -3.64
CA MET A 350 5.11 -7.89 -4.42
C MET A 350 5.19 -9.26 -3.75
N LYS A 351 5.44 -10.32 -4.54
CA LYS A 351 5.58 -11.70 -4.01
C LYS A 351 6.61 -11.76 -2.88
N GLY A 352 6.21 -12.25 -1.72
CA GLY A 352 7.07 -12.37 -0.53
C GLY A 352 7.10 -11.11 0.35
N TYR A 353 6.27 -10.13 0.07
CA TYR A 353 6.05 -8.92 0.89
C TYR A 353 4.58 -8.84 1.32
N ASN A 354 4.33 -8.05 2.35
CA ASN A 354 3.01 -7.87 2.94
C ASN A 354 2.47 -6.48 2.61
N ASP A 355 1.15 -6.31 2.70
CA ASP A 355 0.46 -5.03 2.54
C ASP A 355 -0.58 -4.76 3.65
N ASP A 356 -0.47 -5.49 4.76
CA ASP A 356 -1.43 -5.45 5.86
C ASP A 356 -1.50 -4.06 6.51
N LEU A 357 -0.35 -3.40 6.75
CA LEU A 357 -0.30 -2.01 7.26
C LEU A 357 -0.90 -1.01 6.25
N ILE A 358 -0.65 -1.22 4.96
CA ILE A 358 -1.18 -0.34 3.91
C ILE A 358 -2.70 -0.46 3.84
N ILE A 359 -3.25 -1.67 3.91
CA ILE A 359 -4.70 -1.89 3.80
C ILE A 359 -5.42 -1.32 5.01
N ALA A 360 -4.92 -1.56 6.22
CA ALA A 360 -5.46 -0.92 7.42
C ALA A 360 -5.47 0.62 7.30
N LEU A 361 -4.38 1.21 6.83
CA LEU A 361 -4.27 2.65 6.62
C LEU A 361 -5.20 3.18 5.52
N ALA A 362 -5.34 2.44 4.42
CA ALA A 362 -6.24 2.79 3.32
C ALA A 362 -7.72 2.79 3.78
N ILE A 363 -8.10 1.83 4.61
CA ILE A 363 -9.43 1.79 5.25
C ILE A 363 -9.60 3.02 6.16
N ALA A 364 -8.57 3.40 6.93
CA ALA A 364 -8.63 4.59 7.79
C ALA A 364 -8.93 5.87 6.99
N CYS A 365 -8.22 6.09 5.88
CA CYS A 365 -8.43 7.24 5.01
C CYS A 365 -9.84 7.26 4.42
N TRP A 366 -10.35 6.10 4.00
CA TRP A 366 -11.69 5.97 3.45
C TRP A 366 -12.79 6.24 4.48
N VAL A 367 -12.70 5.61 5.64
CA VAL A 367 -13.72 5.73 6.71
C VAL A 367 -13.76 7.16 7.24
N ARG A 368 -12.61 7.79 7.43
CA ARG A 368 -12.53 9.19 7.87
C ARG A 368 -13.33 10.12 6.96
N ASP A 369 -13.14 10.04 5.66
CA ASP A 369 -13.85 10.92 4.71
C ASP A 369 -15.35 10.61 4.65
N THR A 370 -15.70 9.32 4.68
CA THR A 370 -17.11 8.89 4.64
C THR A 370 -17.84 9.31 5.92
N ALA A 371 -17.23 9.13 7.08
CA ALA A 371 -17.80 9.54 8.36
C ALA A 371 -18.01 11.06 8.45
N LEU A 372 -17.07 11.85 7.95
CA LEU A 372 -17.20 13.30 7.90
C LEU A 372 -18.34 13.76 6.96
N GLN A 373 -18.51 13.09 5.82
CA GLN A 373 -19.61 13.40 4.89
C GLN A 373 -20.99 13.08 5.49
N VAL A 374 -21.11 11.97 6.21
CA VAL A 374 -22.35 11.59 6.90
C VAL A 374 -22.67 12.61 7.99
N ASN A 375 -21.72 12.97 8.82
CA ASN A 375 -21.90 13.99 9.87
C ASN A 375 -22.25 15.36 9.30
N ALA A 376 -21.64 15.76 8.17
CA ALA A 376 -21.96 17.02 7.50
C ALA A 376 -23.38 17.03 6.91
N ARG A 377 -23.85 15.89 6.40
CA ARG A 377 -25.25 15.73 5.93
C ARG A 377 -26.24 15.79 7.09
N ASP A 378 -25.99 15.07 8.17
CA ASP A 378 -26.86 15.09 9.36
C ASP A 378 -26.94 16.49 9.97
N LEU A 379 -25.84 17.23 10.03
CA LEU A 379 -25.82 18.63 10.43
C LEU A 379 -26.65 19.54 9.49
N ASN A 380 -26.56 19.31 8.18
CA ASN A 380 -27.35 20.06 7.20
C ASN A 380 -28.85 19.72 7.30
N TYR A 381 -29.20 18.44 7.56
CA TYR A 381 -30.59 18.05 7.83
C TYR A 381 -31.13 18.66 9.13
N GLN A 382 -30.32 18.68 10.19
CA GLN A 382 -30.69 19.33 11.45
C GLN A 382 -30.88 20.84 11.27
N LYS A 383 -29.98 21.51 10.53
CA LYS A 383 -30.11 22.93 10.18
C LYS A 383 -31.35 23.18 9.35
N ALA A 384 -31.61 22.40 8.29
CA ALA A 384 -32.77 22.53 7.45
C ALA A 384 -34.10 22.28 8.26
N PHE A 385 -34.05 21.35 9.21
CA PHE A 385 -35.20 21.09 10.10
C PHE A 385 -35.47 22.26 11.05
N VAL A 386 -34.42 22.85 11.63
CA VAL A 386 -34.51 24.05 12.47
C VAL A 386 -34.98 25.23 11.65
N ASP A 387 -34.46 25.46 10.45
CA ASP A 387 -34.88 26.52 9.55
C ASP A 387 -36.37 26.35 9.11
N ALA A 388 -36.80 25.12 8.85
CA ALA A 388 -38.20 24.82 8.55
C ALA A 388 -39.15 25.14 9.73
N ILE A 389 -38.71 24.87 10.97
CA ILE A 389 -39.45 25.25 12.19
C ILE A 389 -39.51 26.78 12.32
N TYR A 390 -38.40 27.47 12.01
CA TYR A 390 -38.39 28.95 12.05
C TYR A 390 -39.30 29.57 11.00
N THR A 391 -39.28 29.10 9.76
CA THR A 391 -40.16 29.58 8.68
C THR A 391 -41.63 29.27 8.95
N SER A 392 -41.95 28.10 9.44
CA SER A 392 -43.30 27.73 9.84
C SER A 392 -43.84 28.63 10.98
N ARG A 393 -42.96 29.00 11.94
CA ARG A 393 -43.33 29.91 13.03
C ARG A 393 -43.55 31.35 12.57
N THR A 394 -42.76 31.83 11.62
CA THR A 394 -42.96 33.19 11.07
C THR A 394 -44.31 33.32 10.39
N VAL A 395 -44.76 32.27 9.68
CA VAL A 395 -46.08 32.23 9.05
C VAL A 395 -47.19 32.13 10.10
N ILE A 396 -47.05 31.32 11.14
CA ILE A 396 -48.03 31.18 12.24
C ILE A 396 -48.16 32.49 13.03
N ASN A 397 -47.06 33.20 13.31
CA ASN A 397 -47.09 34.48 14.02
C ASN A 397 -47.77 35.60 13.23
N THR A 398 -47.75 35.57 11.90
CA THR A 398 -48.45 36.56 11.05
C THR A 398 -49.95 36.30 10.95
N GLN A 399 -50.42 35.06 11.11
CA GLN A 399 -51.85 34.71 11.07
C GLN A 399 -52.56 34.83 12.42
N ILE A 400 -51.84 34.85 13.55
CA ILE A 400 -52.45 34.85 14.90
C ILE A 400 -52.46 36.25 15.55
N LYS A 401 -52.07 37.30 14.86
CA LYS A 401 -52.07 38.69 15.34
C LYS A 401 -53.48 39.23 15.48
N GLY A 402 -54.35 38.60 16.24
CA GLY A 402 -55.74 39.04 16.47
C GLY A 402 -56.60 38.10 17.34
N GLN A 403 -56.05 37.01 17.84
CA GLN A 403 -56.78 36.14 18.76
C GLN A 403 -56.39 36.42 20.21
N GLU A 404 -57.38 36.89 21.00
CA GLU A 404 -57.24 37.01 22.45
C GLU A 404 -57.12 35.64 23.10
N GLY A 405 -55.97 35.43 23.82
CA GLY A 405 -55.76 34.23 24.63
C GLY A 405 -54.43 33.50 24.48
N TYR A 406 -53.51 33.98 23.63
CA TYR A 406 -52.23 33.28 23.40
C TYR A 406 -51.21 33.61 24.49
N LYS A 407 -50.86 32.65 25.37
CA LYS A 407 -49.86 32.80 26.41
C LYS A 407 -48.45 32.72 25.79
N LYS A 408 -47.77 33.86 25.72
CA LYS A 408 -46.48 34.09 25.09
C LYS A 408 -45.31 33.34 25.77
N ASN A 409 -45.48 32.84 26.99
CA ASN A 409 -44.38 32.44 27.86
C ASN A 409 -43.94 30.94 27.74
N GLU A 410 -44.84 30.04 27.38
CA GLU A 410 -44.48 28.60 27.31
C GLU A 410 -43.66 28.21 26.04
N ILE A 411 -43.70 29.04 25.02
CA ILE A 411 -42.97 28.78 23.77
C ILE A 411 -41.57 29.39 23.83
N PHE A 412 -41.41 30.49 24.56
CA PHE A 412 -40.11 31.15 24.76
C PHE A 412 -39.17 30.33 25.64
N ASP A 413 -39.67 29.60 26.63
CA ASP A 413 -38.85 28.74 27.49
C ASP A 413 -38.32 27.50 26.75
N LYS A 414 -39.08 26.97 25.78
CA LYS A 414 -38.58 25.86 24.92
C LYS A 414 -37.54 26.31 23.88
N MET A 415 -37.58 27.58 23.44
CA MET A 415 -36.56 28.14 22.56
C MET A 415 -35.24 28.36 23.29
N THR A 416 -35.27 28.77 24.55
CA THR A 416 -34.05 28.97 25.34
C THR A 416 -33.30 27.66 25.61
N GLU A 417 -33.98 26.53 25.73
CA GLU A 417 -33.30 25.21 25.82
C GLU A 417 -32.66 24.76 24.49
N ALA A 418 -33.32 25.00 23.36
CA ALA A 418 -32.75 24.68 22.05
C ALA A 418 -31.58 25.61 21.69
N GLU A 419 -31.64 26.88 22.06
CA GLU A 419 -30.49 27.79 21.94
C GLU A 419 -29.34 27.43 22.88
N LYS A 420 -29.62 27.00 24.09
CA LYS A 420 -28.60 26.49 25.02
C LYS A 420 -27.96 25.20 24.49
N LEU A 421 -28.74 24.28 23.91
CA LEU A 421 -28.17 23.09 23.23
C LEU A 421 -27.30 23.49 22.03
N TYR A 422 -27.72 24.47 21.24
CA TYR A 422 -26.93 24.95 20.10
C TYR A 422 -25.61 25.58 20.55
N GLU A 423 -25.61 26.42 21.58
CA GLU A 423 -24.38 26.98 22.15
C GLU A 423 -23.49 25.90 22.79
N GLN A 424 -24.08 24.87 23.37
CA GLN A 424 -23.34 23.74 23.99
C GLN A 424 -22.65 22.87 22.94
N TYR A 425 -23.14 22.81 21.70
CA TYR A 425 -22.56 22.02 20.59
C TYR A 425 -21.90 22.84 19.49
N LYS A 426 -21.78 24.16 19.67
CA LYS A 426 -21.17 25.10 18.70
C LYS A 426 -19.70 24.81 18.41
N TRP A 427 -18.99 24.13 19.33
CA TRP A 427 -17.61 23.71 19.18
C TRP A 427 -17.42 22.52 18.24
N ILE A 428 -18.49 21.73 17.96
CA ILE A 428 -18.49 20.63 16.97
C ILE A 428 -18.59 21.16 15.52
N ILE A 429 -18.95 22.44 15.35
CA ILE A 429 -19.31 23.06 14.07
C ILE A 429 -18.17 23.98 13.57
N LYS A 430 -17.11 24.13 14.32
CA LYS A 430 -15.89 24.77 13.91
C LYS A 430 -14.87 23.71 13.56
#